data_56e9f61906b017b30c0b14e85c573b43
#
_entry.id   56e9f61906b017b30c0b14e85c573b43
#
_cell.length_a   1.000
_cell.length_b   1.000
_cell.length_c   1.000
_cell.angle_alpha   90.00
_cell.angle_beta   90.00
_cell.angle_gamma   90.00
#
_symmetry.space_group_name_H-M   'P 1'
#
loop_
_entity.id
_entity.type
_entity.pdbx_description
1 polymer ?
#
loop_
_entity_poly.entity_id
_entity_poly.type
_entity_poly.pdbx_seq_one_letter_code
_entity_poly.pdbx_strand_id
1 'polypeptide(L)'
;MRSTTAFIIAALCLAGGSGTLASADDTSSTSVTLIGLADATAILIIDGTKPRILRVGQARAGVRLISVRNDLAIVEVDGERRELPLGGQVYSPPKSGVGSSVTLSPNGNGHYVTRGSINGASVLFLVDTGASMVSMDASHARSAGINYLEGRKGLASTANGVAEVYVVKIDTVQVGNILLTNIDGIVHANTDLPVVLLGMSFLNRLDMHRENNNLTLKRRY
;
A
#
# COMPACT_ATOMS: atom_id res chain seq x y z
N MET A 1 29.18 -63.62 -47.66
CA MET A 1 28.90 -62.84 -48.92
C MET A 1 28.10 -61.62 -48.56
N ARG A 2 28.61 -60.49 -48.98
CA ARG A 2 27.97 -59.14 -49.10
C ARG A 2 27.70 -58.44 -47.77
N SER A 3 28.55 -57.55 -47.31
CA SER A 3 28.84 -56.19 -47.85
C SER A 3 27.67 -55.23 -47.69
N THR A 4 27.81 -54.23 -46.90
CA THR A 4 28.00 -52.79 -47.21
C THR A 4 27.12 -52.00 -46.27
N THR A 5 27.27 -50.89 -45.74
CA THR A 5 28.15 -49.74 -45.92
C THR A 5 27.79 -48.77 -44.77
N ALA A 6 28.78 -48.17 -44.16
CA ALA A 6 28.59 -47.11 -43.17
C ALA A 6 28.10 -45.84 -43.85
N PHE A 7 27.15 -45.10 -43.21
CA PHE A 7 26.93 -43.72 -43.48
C PHE A 7 27.00 -42.94 -42.16
N ILE A 8 28.04 -42.17 -42.06
CA ILE A 8 28.25 -41.16 -41.04
C ILE A 8 27.45 -39.95 -41.46
N ILE A 9 26.46 -39.53 -40.66
CA ILE A 9 25.82 -38.22 -40.77
C ILE A 9 26.11 -37.46 -39.49
N ALA A 10 26.95 -36.41 -39.64
CA ALA A 10 27.24 -35.44 -38.60
C ALA A 10 25.96 -34.67 -38.21
N ALA A 11 25.52 -34.78 -36.99
CA ALA A 11 24.45 -33.95 -36.45
C ALA A 11 25.06 -32.68 -35.85
N LEU A 12 24.74 -31.59 -36.51
CA LEU A 12 25.02 -30.22 -36.09
C LEU A 12 24.21 -29.90 -34.85
N CYS A 13 24.86 -29.68 -33.70
CA CYS A 13 24.21 -29.16 -32.50
C CYS A 13 23.79 -27.69 -32.70
N LEU A 14 22.50 -27.45 -32.95
CA LEU A 14 21.92 -26.13 -32.73
C LEU A 14 21.61 -26.00 -31.23
N ALA A 15 22.33 -25.13 -30.56
CA ALA A 15 22.01 -24.67 -29.22
C ALA A 15 20.72 -23.82 -29.28
N GLY A 16 19.59 -24.46 -28.96
CA GLY A 16 18.33 -23.78 -28.71
C GLY A 16 18.40 -23.10 -27.34
N GLY A 17 18.56 -21.80 -27.32
CA GLY A 17 18.39 -20.99 -26.12
C GLY A 17 16.96 -21.08 -25.64
N SER A 18 16.73 -21.76 -24.50
CA SER A 18 15.48 -21.73 -23.78
C SER A 18 15.32 -20.35 -23.17
N GLY A 19 14.62 -19.46 -23.88
CA GLY A 19 14.14 -18.23 -23.32
C GLY A 19 13.10 -18.58 -22.26
N THR A 20 13.46 -18.52 -21.00
CA THR A 20 12.54 -18.46 -19.89
C THR A 20 11.70 -17.19 -20.06
N LEU A 21 10.45 -17.37 -20.48
CA LEU A 21 9.43 -16.34 -20.34
C LEU A 21 9.31 -16.05 -18.84
N ALA A 22 9.87 -14.93 -18.41
CA ALA A 22 9.56 -14.35 -17.12
C ALA A 22 8.07 -14.03 -17.13
N SER A 23 7.29 -14.85 -16.44
CA SER A 23 5.92 -14.49 -16.09
C SER A 23 6.00 -13.19 -15.31
N ALA A 24 5.48 -12.12 -15.90
CA ALA A 24 5.19 -10.90 -15.15
C ALA A 24 4.19 -11.31 -14.05
N ASP A 25 4.66 -11.35 -12.82
CA ASP A 25 3.82 -11.51 -11.64
C ASP A 25 2.96 -10.24 -11.57
N ASP A 26 1.73 -10.38 -12.07
CA ASP A 26 0.72 -9.31 -12.03
C ASP A 26 0.27 -9.16 -10.58
N THR A 27 1.03 -8.38 -9.81
CA THR A 27 0.74 -8.03 -8.41
C THR A 27 -0.38 -7.00 -8.37
N SER A 28 -1.54 -7.35 -8.91
CA SER A 28 -2.73 -6.51 -8.80
C SER A 28 -3.33 -6.65 -7.41
N SER A 29 -3.46 -5.54 -6.70
CA SER A 29 -4.19 -5.46 -5.45
C SER A 29 -5.68 -5.65 -5.70
N THR A 30 -6.30 -6.62 -5.02
CA THR A 30 -7.73 -6.87 -5.14
C THR A 30 -8.53 -5.90 -4.27
N SER A 31 -9.35 -5.05 -4.86
CA SER A 31 -10.29 -4.20 -4.15
C SER A 31 -11.67 -4.86 -4.09
N VAL A 32 -12.28 -4.90 -2.91
CA VAL A 32 -13.61 -5.50 -2.72
C VAL A 32 -14.51 -4.53 -1.97
N THR A 33 -15.65 -4.21 -2.59
CA THR A 33 -16.69 -3.35 -1.98
C THR A 33 -17.96 -4.16 -1.79
N LEU A 34 -18.53 -4.12 -0.59
CA LEU A 34 -19.82 -4.72 -0.28
C LEU A 34 -20.94 -3.69 -0.52
N ILE A 35 -21.85 -4.02 -1.44
CA ILE A 35 -22.97 -3.13 -1.80
C ILE A 35 -24.35 -3.66 -1.39
N GLY A 36 -24.45 -4.94 -1.00
CA GLY A 36 -25.70 -5.54 -0.54
C GLY A 36 -25.48 -6.87 0.16
N LEU A 37 -26.41 -7.19 1.07
CA LEU A 37 -26.46 -8.46 1.82
C LEU A 37 -27.87 -9.03 1.78
N ALA A 38 -28.00 -10.33 1.70
CA ALA A 38 -29.24 -11.07 1.87
C ALA A 38 -28.92 -12.48 2.34
N ASP A 39 -29.50 -12.90 3.48
CA ASP A 39 -29.33 -14.22 4.11
C ASP A 39 -27.88 -14.76 4.05
N ALA A 40 -27.60 -15.70 3.14
CA ALA A 40 -26.29 -16.31 2.93
C ALA A 40 -25.60 -15.77 1.65
N THR A 41 -25.92 -14.53 1.24
CA THR A 41 -25.48 -13.98 -0.05
C THR A 41 -24.95 -12.55 0.15
N ALA A 42 -23.85 -12.22 -0.51
CA ALA A 42 -23.31 -10.87 -0.58
C ALA A 42 -23.24 -10.40 -2.04
N ILE A 43 -23.53 -9.14 -2.28
CA ILE A 43 -23.32 -8.45 -3.55
C ILE A 43 -22.06 -7.64 -3.44
N LEU A 44 -21.05 -8.03 -4.20
CA LEU A 44 -19.70 -7.47 -4.15
C LEU A 44 -19.33 -6.82 -5.49
N ILE A 45 -18.60 -5.72 -5.43
CA ILE A 45 -17.83 -5.18 -6.56
C ILE A 45 -16.39 -5.54 -6.31
N ILE A 46 -15.77 -6.28 -7.22
CA ILE A 46 -14.36 -6.70 -7.14
C ILE A 46 -13.61 -5.94 -8.25
N ASP A 47 -12.54 -5.23 -7.87
CA ASP A 47 -11.69 -4.44 -8.78
C ASP A 47 -12.46 -3.46 -9.67
N GLY A 48 -13.48 -2.81 -9.08
CA GLY A 48 -14.32 -1.85 -9.81
C GLY A 48 -15.15 -2.46 -10.94
N THR A 49 -15.25 -3.80 -11.05
CA THR A 49 -16.03 -4.48 -12.08
C THR A 49 -17.53 -4.43 -11.79
N LYS A 50 -18.35 -5.03 -12.66
CA LYS A 50 -19.81 -5.12 -12.45
C LYS A 50 -20.13 -5.86 -11.14
N PRO A 51 -21.20 -5.47 -10.41
CA PRO A 51 -21.64 -6.16 -9.21
C PRO A 51 -21.80 -7.67 -9.42
N ARG A 52 -21.33 -8.42 -8.44
CA ARG A 52 -21.39 -9.89 -8.45
C ARG A 52 -22.04 -10.41 -7.18
N ILE A 53 -22.89 -11.39 -7.35
CA ILE A 53 -23.55 -12.07 -6.24
C ILE A 53 -22.72 -13.31 -5.89
N LEU A 54 -22.26 -13.40 -4.63
CA LEU A 54 -21.59 -14.56 -4.06
C LEU A 54 -22.43 -15.13 -2.93
N ARG A 55 -22.56 -16.46 -2.90
CA ARG A 55 -23.10 -17.20 -1.76
C ARG A 55 -21.98 -17.60 -0.82
N VAL A 56 -22.32 -17.81 0.45
CA VAL A 56 -21.36 -18.35 1.44
C VAL A 56 -20.72 -19.64 0.90
N GLY A 57 -19.40 -19.70 0.97
CA GLY A 57 -18.57 -20.77 0.41
C GLY A 57 -18.14 -20.56 -1.05
N GLN A 58 -18.77 -19.68 -1.82
CA GLN A 58 -18.36 -19.41 -3.20
C GLN A 58 -17.14 -18.50 -3.25
N ALA A 59 -16.27 -18.75 -4.25
CA ALA A 59 -15.11 -17.93 -4.56
C ALA A 59 -15.18 -17.42 -6.01
N ARG A 60 -14.77 -16.15 -6.23
CA ARG A 60 -14.65 -15.56 -7.56
C ARG A 60 -13.61 -14.44 -7.57
N ALA A 61 -12.77 -14.39 -8.58
CA ALA A 61 -11.71 -13.38 -8.74
C ALA A 61 -10.85 -13.21 -7.46
N GLY A 62 -10.39 -14.31 -6.85
CA GLY A 62 -9.56 -14.26 -5.64
C GLY A 62 -10.33 -13.97 -4.33
N VAL A 63 -11.64 -13.72 -4.40
CA VAL A 63 -12.49 -13.40 -3.24
C VAL A 63 -13.42 -14.56 -2.93
N ARG A 64 -13.42 -15.04 -1.68
CA ARG A 64 -14.34 -16.08 -1.18
C ARG A 64 -15.24 -15.48 -0.09
N LEU A 65 -16.54 -15.67 -0.19
CA LEU A 65 -17.48 -15.29 0.88
C LEU A 65 -17.49 -16.39 1.95
N ILE A 66 -17.07 -16.05 3.17
CA ILE A 66 -16.99 -17.01 4.29
C ILE A 66 -18.29 -17.03 5.08
N SER A 67 -18.83 -15.86 5.45
CA SER A 67 -20.10 -15.76 6.16
C SER A 67 -20.73 -14.36 6.01
N VAL A 68 -22.01 -14.30 6.29
CA VAL A 68 -22.80 -13.04 6.35
C VAL A 68 -23.36 -12.91 7.75
N ARG A 69 -23.29 -11.72 8.35
CA ARG A 69 -23.84 -11.38 9.66
C ARG A 69 -24.45 -9.99 9.60
N ASN A 70 -25.75 -9.87 9.90
CA ASN A 70 -26.48 -8.58 9.95
C ASN A 70 -26.12 -7.61 8.80
N ASP A 71 -25.22 -6.67 9.06
CA ASP A 71 -24.71 -5.63 8.16
C ASP A 71 -23.26 -5.84 7.71
N LEU A 72 -22.72 -7.04 7.93
CA LEU A 72 -21.30 -7.39 7.76
C LEU A 72 -21.14 -8.69 6.95
N ALA A 73 -20.27 -8.69 5.95
CA ALA A 73 -19.78 -9.88 5.29
C ALA A 73 -18.35 -10.21 5.74
N ILE A 74 -18.05 -11.47 6.01
CA ILE A 74 -16.69 -11.96 6.18
C ILE A 74 -16.26 -12.57 4.86
N VAL A 75 -15.24 -12.01 4.25
CA VAL A 75 -14.64 -12.49 3.01
C VAL A 75 -13.20 -12.94 3.25
N GLU A 76 -12.74 -13.87 2.43
CA GLU A 76 -11.33 -14.22 2.32
C GLU A 76 -10.82 -13.67 0.99
N VAL A 77 -9.83 -12.81 1.04
CA VAL A 77 -9.18 -12.20 -0.12
C VAL A 77 -7.70 -12.57 -0.05
N ASP A 78 -7.18 -13.22 -1.06
CA ASP A 78 -5.78 -13.69 -1.13
C ASP A 78 -5.36 -14.58 0.07
N GLY A 79 -6.33 -15.32 0.65
CA GLY A 79 -6.13 -16.20 1.80
C GLY A 79 -6.19 -15.51 3.16
N GLU A 80 -6.48 -14.21 3.22
CA GLU A 80 -6.70 -13.47 4.46
C GLU A 80 -8.20 -13.17 4.67
N ARG A 81 -8.69 -13.42 5.90
CA ARG A 81 -10.06 -13.11 6.28
C ARG A 81 -10.20 -11.62 6.61
N ARG A 82 -11.26 -11.01 6.08
CA ARG A 82 -11.56 -9.60 6.27
C ARG A 82 -13.05 -9.39 6.51
N GLU A 83 -13.35 -8.42 7.35
CA GLU A 83 -14.71 -7.97 7.63
C GLU A 83 -15.07 -6.79 6.73
N LEU A 84 -16.16 -6.92 6.00
CA LEU A 84 -16.72 -5.92 5.09
C LEU A 84 -18.05 -5.43 5.61
N PRO A 85 -18.12 -4.22 6.19
CA PRO A 85 -19.41 -3.61 6.51
C PRO A 85 -20.13 -3.19 5.23
N LEU A 86 -21.46 -3.12 5.27
CA LEU A 86 -22.28 -2.67 4.14
C LEU A 86 -21.87 -1.25 3.71
N GLY A 87 -21.57 -1.05 2.44
CA GLY A 87 -20.98 0.18 1.91
C GLY A 87 -19.48 0.36 2.19
N GLY A 88 -18.88 -0.58 2.94
CA GLY A 88 -17.44 -0.59 3.20
C GLY A 88 -16.63 -1.17 2.03
N GLN A 89 -15.44 -0.63 1.83
CA GLN A 89 -14.46 -1.14 0.89
C GLN A 89 -13.27 -1.70 1.65
N VAL A 90 -12.89 -2.94 1.33
CA VAL A 90 -11.62 -3.51 1.76
C VAL A 90 -10.67 -3.53 0.58
N TYR A 91 -9.55 -2.93 0.80
CA TYR A 91 -8.41 -3.03 -0.10
C TYR A 91 -7.47 -4.11 0.44
N SER A 92 -7.25 -5.18 -0.33
CA SER A 92 -6.23 -6.16 -0.02
C SER A 92 -4.93 -5.69 -0.68
N PRO A 93 -3.91 -5.29 0.09
CA PRO A 93 -2.62 -5.02 -0.51
C PRO A 93 -2.09 -6.32 -1.14
N PRO A 94 -1.31 -6.25 -2.22
CA PRO A 94 -0.70 -7.44 -2.83
C PRO A 94 0.11 -8.19 -1.77
N LYS A 95 0.06 -9.53 -1.79
CA LYS A 95 0.90 -10.35 -0.92
C LYS A 95 2.35 -9.94 -1.09
N SER A 96 2.99 -9.56 -0.01
CA SER A 96 4.37 -9.13 0.04
C SER A 96 5.30 -10.20 -0.52
N GLY A 97 5.57 -10.15 -1.81
CA GLY A 97 6.85 -10.59 -2.34
C GLY A 97 7.91 -9.58 -1.87
N VAL A 98 9.09 -10.05 -1.56
CA VAL A 98 10.24 -9.28 -1.08
C VAL A 98 10.44 -8.00 -1.92
N GLY A 99 9.89 -6.87 -1.42
CA GLY A 99 9.92 -5.57 -2.07
C GLY A 99 8.66 -4.77 -1.74
N SER A 100 8.58 -4.20 -0.52
CA SER A 100 7.44 -3.39 -0.14
C SER A 100 7.37 -2.13 -1.01
N SER A 101 6.36 -2.08 -1.86
CA SER A 101 6.06 -0.92 -2.71
C SER A 101 4.59 -0.54 -2.57
N VAL A 102 4.30 0.73 -2.79
CA VAL A 102 2.94 1.25 -2.85
C VAL A 102 2.83 2.22 -4.02
N THR A 103 1.77 2.10 -4.81
CA THR A 103 1.48 3.02 -5.91
C THR A 103 0.32 3.92 -5.51
N LEU A 104 0.52 5.22 -5.64
CA LEU A 104 -0.42 6.27 -5.27
C LEU A 104 -0.89 6.99 -6.53
N SER A 105 -2.20 7.15 -6.68
CA SER A 105 -2.77 8.02 -7.71
C SER A 105 -2.99 9.42 -7.16
N PRO A 106 -2.80 10.48 -7.95
CA PRO A 106 -3.05 11.83 -7.50
C PRO A 106 -4.55 12.07 -7.31
N ASN A 107 -4.90 12.93 -6.36
CA ASN A 107 -6.26 13.46 -6.24
C ASN A 107 -6.54 14.51 -7.34
N GLY A 108 -7.77 15.07 -7.35
CA GLY A 108 -8.19 16.08 -8.32
C GLY A 108 -7.31 17.34 -8.38
N ASN A 109 -6.52 17.62 -7.34
CA ASN A 109 -5.58 18.74 -7.26
C ASN A 109 -4.12 18.34 -7.59
N GLY A 110 -3.90 17.09 -8.03
CA GLY A 110 -2.57 16.60 -8.37
C GLY A 110 -1.73 16.15 -7.17
N HIS A 111 -2.30 16.12 -5.96
CA HIS A 111 -1.60 15.71 -4.74
C HIS A 111 -1.74 14.22 -4.49
N TYR A 112 -0.68 13.58 -3.99
CA TYR A 112 -0.70 12.18 -3.56
C TYR A 112 -1.09 12.10 -2.09
N VAL A 113 -2.31 11.64 -1.84
CA VAL A 113 -2.88 11.49 -0.50
C VAL A 113 -3.17 10.02 -0.25
N THR A 114 -2.76 9.50 0.91
CA THR A 114 -2.94 8.08 1.23
C THR A 114 -3.22 7.86 2.71
N ARG A 115 -3.96 6.81 3.01
CA ARG A 115 -4.12 6.36 4.40
C ARG A 115 -2.91 5.55 4.85
N GLY A 116 -2.60 5.66 6.13
CA GLY A 116 -1.55 4.89 6.77
C GLY A 116 -1.65 4.99 8.28
N SER A 117 -0.56 4.71 8.98
CA SER A 117 -0.54 4.81 10.44
C SER A 117 0.79 5.35 10.97
N ILE A 118 0.71 5.98 12.14
CA ILE A 118 1.84 6.39 12.98
C ILE A 118 1.65 5.68 14.32
N ASN A 119 2.62 4.87 14.73
CA ASN A 119 2.56 4.06 15.96
C ASN A 119 1.26 3.26 16.08
N GLY A 120 0.70 2.79 14.96
CA GLY A 120 -0.57 2.07 14.88
C GLY A 120 -1.82 2.96 14.81
N ALA A 121 -1.75 4.25 15.10
CA ALA A 121 -2.87 5.18 14.95
C ALA A 121 -3.07 5.55 13.48
N SER A 122 -4.30 5.39 12.98
CA SER A 122 -4.64 5.72 11.58
C SER A 122 -4.55 7.21 11.31
N VAL A 123 -3.89 7.58 10.22
CA VAL A 123 -3.75 8.96 9.76
C VAL A 123 -3.93 9.06 8.25
N LEU A 124 -4.23 10.27 7.79
CA LEU A 124 -4.19 10.61 6.37
C LEU A 124 -2.87 11.31 6.07
N PHE A 125 -2.09 10.78 5.15
CA PHE A 125 -0.82 11.36 4.70
C PHE A 125 -0.99 12.13 3.41
N LEU A 126 -0.29 13.25 3.31
CA LEU A 126 0.01 13.95 2.07
C LEU A 126 1.51 13.76 1.78
N VAL A 127 1.86 13.20 0.64
CA VAL A 127 3.27 13.08 0.21
C VAL A 127 3.80 14.48 -0.11
N ASP A 128 4.81 14.90 0.67
CA ASP A 128 5.37 16.25 0.57
C ASP A 128 6.90 16.21 0.55
N THR A 129 7.47 16.34 -0.65
CA THR A 129 8.93 16.39 -0.84
C THR A 129 9.54 17.73 -0.40
N GLY A 130 8.73 18.75 -0.13
CA GLY A 130 9.17 20.04 0.44
C GLY A 130 9.33 19.98 1.95
N ALA A 131 8.69 19.04 2.63
CA ALA A 131 8.85 18.83 4.06
C ALA A 131 10.10 17.99 4.36
N SER A 132 11.01 18.50 5.19
CA SER A 132 12.23 17.76 5.57
C SER A 132 11.94 16.55 6.45
N MET A 133 10.90 16.61 7.27
CA MET A 133 10.51 15.56 8.22
C MET A 133 9.02 15.26 8.12
N VAL A 134 8.60 14.11 8.65
CA VAL A 134 7.17 13.84 8.85
C VAL A 134 6.62 14.91 9.77
N SER A 135 5.59 15.64 9.30
CA SER A 135 5.04 16.79 10.02
C SER A 135 3.59 16.58 10.39
N MET A 136 3.26 16.84 11.65
CA MET A 136 1.91 16.64 12.18
C MET A 136 1.56 17.73 13.18
N ASP A 137 0.30 17.88 13.49
CA ASP A 137 -0.16 18.70 14.60
C ASP A 137 -0.16 17.94 15.94
N ALA A 138 -0.46 18.66 17.02
CA ALA A 138 -0.52 18.12 18.36
C ALA A 138 -1.63 17.04 18.52
N SER A 139 -2.71 17.11 17.74
CA SER A 139 -3.82 16.14 17.84
C SER A 139 -3.41 14.80 17.25
N HIS A 140 -2.76 14.80 16.10
CA HIS A 140 -2.20 13.59 15.49
C HIS A 140 -1.11 12.96 16.38
N ALA A 141 -0.23 13.78 16.95
CA ALA A 141 0.81 13.29 17.86
C ALA A 141 0.22 12.58 19.08
N ARG A 142 -0.78 13.20 19.74
CA ARG A 142 -1.47 12.58 20.88
C ARG A 142 -2.18 11.28 20.50
N SER A 143 -2.88 11.25 19.37
CA SER A 143 -3.55 10.05 18.86
C SER A 143 -2.57 8.91 18.58
N ALA A 144 -1.34 9.24 18.17
CA ALA A 144 -0.26 8.29 17.93
C ALA A 144 0.56 7.95 19.19
N GLY A 145 0.14 8.40 20.38
CA GLY A 145 0.84 8.15 21.64
C GLY A 145 2.21 8.83 21.76
N ILE A 146 2.43 9.90 20.99
CA ILE A 146 3.70 10.63 21.00
C ILE A 146 3.63 11.76 22.05
N ASN A 147 4.45 11.66 23.10
CA ASN A 147 4.63 12.74 24.06
C ASN A 147 5.59 13.81 23.47
N TYR A 148 5.04 14.62 22.56
CA TYR A 148 5.82 15.59 21.81
C TYR A 148 6.41 16.71 22.70
N LEU A 149 5.85 16.97 23.89
CA LEU A 149 6.35 17.98 24.81
C LEU A 149 7.73 17.65 25.38
N GLU A 150 8.11 16.37 25.41
CA GLU A 150 9.45 15.91 25.73
C GLU A 150 10.42 16.02 24.54
N GLY A 151 9.91 16.31 23.36
CA GLY A 151 10.72 16.51 22.15
C GLY A 151 11.60 17.75 22.23
N ARG A 152 12.64 17.77 21.40
CA ARG A 152 13.53 18.93 21.31
C ARG A 152 12.82 20.09 20.61
N LYS A 153 12.72 21.25 21.28
CA LYS A 153 12.18 22.46 20.67
C LYS A 153 13.04 22.92 19.49
N GLY A 154 12.39 23.38 18.45
CA GLY A 154 13.01 23.86 17.23
C GLY A 154 12.15 24.91 16.53
N LEU A 155 12.66 25.42 15.42
CA LEU A 155 11.94 26.32 14.53
C LEU A 155 11.81 25.65 13.17
N ALA A 156 10.62 25.69 12.59
CA ALA A 156 10.38 25.26 11.21
C ALA A 156 9.98 26.44 10.35
N SER A 157 10.59 26.55 9.17
CA SER A 157 10.14 27.49 8.15
C SER A 157 8.94 26.86 7.42
N THR A 158 7.83 27.58 7.41
CA THR A 158 6.58 27.16 6.76
C THR A 158 6.14 28.22 5.75
N ALA A 159 5.16 27.89 4.91
CA ALA A 159 4.57 28.87 3.99
C ALA A 159 3.98 30.10 4.70
N ASN A 160 3.59 29.97 5.97
CA ASN A 160 3.03 31.04 6.80
C ASN A 160 4.07 31.74 7.72
N GLY A 161 5.38 31.48 7.50
CA GLY A 161 6.46 32.02 8.31
C GLY A 161 7.13 30.97 9.19
N VAL A 162 7.87 31.45 10.20
CA VAL A 162 8.59 30.58 11.15
C VAL A 162 7.66 30.18 12.28
N ALA A 163 7.56 28.89 12.53
CA ALA A 163 6.74 28.31 13.61
C ALA A 163 7.62 27.57 14.62
N GLU A 164 7.27 27.65 15.90
CA GLU A 164 7.84 26.79 16.94
C GLU A 164 7.31 25.36 16.78
N VAL A 165 8.21 24.40 16.84
CA VAL A 165 7.91 22.98 16.68
C VAL A 165 8.66 22.13 17.70
N TYR A 166 8.19 20.91 17.89
CA TYR A 166 8.89 19.89 18.68
C TYR A 166 9.42 18.81 17.73
N VAL A 167 10.72 18.58 17.74
CA VAL A 167 11.36 17.49 17.02
C VAL A 167 11.24 16.22 17.85
N VAL A 168 10.68 15.18 17.26
CA VAL A 168 10.37 13.90 17.93
C VAL A 168 10.92 12.74 17.12
N LYS A 169 11.08 11.59 17.79
CA LYS A 169 11.26 10.30 17.15
C LYS A 169 9.92 9.58 17.08
N ILE A 170 9.58 9.08 15.91
CA ILE A 170 8.40 8.27 15.66
C ILE A 170 8.85 6.83 15.57
N ASP A 171 8.28 5.95 16.37
CA ASP A 171 8.71 4.55 16.40
C ASP A 171 8.40 3.84 15.09
N THR A 172 7.16 4.02 14.59
CA THR A 172 6.71 3.38 13.34
C THR A 172 5.88 4.33 12.48
N VAL A 173 6.15 4.32 11.19
CA VAL A 173 5.31 4.94 10.14
C VAL A 173 5.02 3.89 9.09
N GLN A 174 3.74 3.69 8.77
CA GLN A 174 3.30 2.72 7.78
C GLN A 174 2.48 3.39 6.68
N VAL A 175 2.83 3.11 5.43
CA VAL A 175 2.10 3.53 4.22
C VAL A 175 1.90 2.30 3.34
N GLY A 176 0.66 1.84 3.20
CA GLY A 176 0.39 0.56 2.56
C GLY A 176 1.14 -0.58 3.25
N ASN A 177 1.96 -1.32 2.50
CA ASN A 177 2.81 -2.39 3.01
C ASN A 177 4.25 -1.94 3.36
N ILE A 178 4.56 -0.65 3.24
CA ILE A 178 5.84 -0.08 3.64
C ILE A 178 5.76 0.32 5.12
N LEU A 179 6.48 -0.40 5.98
CA LEU A 179 6.68 -0.07 7.38
C LEU A 179 8.12 0.37 7.59
N LEU A 180 8.32 1.59 8.08
CA LEU A 180 9.62 2.11 8.49
C LEU A 180 9.60 2.47 9.98
N THR A 181 10.75 2.29 10.63
CA THR A 181 10.92 2.55 12.06
C THR A 181 11.91 3.68 12.29
N ASN A 182 11.85 4.29 13.47
CA ASN A 182 12.78 5.33 13.91
C ASN A 182 12.85 6.51 12.93
N ILE A 183 11.70 7.13 12.69
CA ILE A 183 11.53 8.25 11.76
C ILE A 183 11.61 9.58 12.52
N ASP A 184 12.37 10.54 11.98
CA ASP A 184 12.35 11.91 12.49
C ASP A 184 11.04 12.60 12.11
N GLY A 185 10.39 13.19 13.11
CA GLY A 185 9.16 13.94 12.93
C GLY A 185 9.21 15.29 13.61
N ILE A 186 8.32 16.19 13.18
CA ILE A 186 8.06 17.45 13.86
C ILE A 186 6.57 17.57 14.20
N VAL A 187 6.32 18.14 15.36
CA VAL A 187 4.96 18.41 15.85
C VAL A 187 4.78 19.92 15.97
N HIS A 188 3.78 20.44 15.27
CA HIS A 188 3.32 21.82 15.37
C HIS A 188 2.31 21.92 16.50
N ALA A 189 2.71 22.53 17.63
CA ALA A 189 1.85 22.59 18.81
C ALA A 189 0.66 23.56 18.65
N ASN A 190 0.84 24.61 17.86
CA ASN A 190 -0.10 25.74 17.73
C ASN A 190 -0.64 25.90 16.29
N THR A 191 -0.54 24.86 15.46
CA THR A 191 -1.03 24.88 14.08
C THR A 191 -1.81 23.62 13.83
N ASP A 192 -3.06 23.75 13.39
CA ASP A 192 -3.87 22.63 12.97
C ASP A 192 -3.46 22.21 11.55
N LEU A 193 -3.11 20.95 11.40
CA LEU A 193 -2.82 20.33 10.11
C LEU A 193 -3.91 19.31 9.81
N PRO A 194 -4.71 19.48 8.75
CA PRO A 194 -5.80 18.55 8.42
C PRO A 194 -5.29 17.18 7.98
N VAL A 195 -4.01 17.09 7.61
CA VAL A 195 -3.33 15.87 7.18
C VAL A 195 -1.90 15.87 7.69
N VAL A 196 -1.33 14.70 7.87
CA VAL A 196 0.10 14.55 8.20
C VAL A 196 0.91 14.67 6.91
N LEU A 197 1.95 15.50 6.91
CA LEU A 197 2.87 15.60 5.79
C LEU A 197 3.89 14.45 5.86
N LEU A 198 3.93 13.63 4.82
CA LEU A 198 4.90 12.55 4.68
C LEU A 198 6.18 13.11 4.05
N GLY A 199 7.08 13.60 4.91
CA GLY A 199 8.28 14.32 4.50
C GLY A 199 9.50 13.44 4.21
N MET A 200 10.61 14.10 3.91
CA MET A 200 11.84 13.43 3.43
C MET A 200 12.49 12.50 4.46
N SER A 201 12.25 12.67 5.78
CA SER A 201 12.72 11.72 6.79
C SER A 201 12.19 10.29 6.57
N PHE A 202 11.01 10.16 5.92
CA PHE A 202 10.45 8.89 5.48
C PHE A 202 10.80 8.62 4.01
N LEU A 203 10.58 9.59 3.11
CA LEU A 203 10.67 9.41 1.66
C LEU A 203 12.10 9.09 1.20
N ASN A 204 13.15 9.63 1.85
CA ASN A 204 14.56 9.33 1.50
C ASN A 204 14.95 7.86 1.68
N ARG A 205 14.16 7.07 2.42
CA ARG A 205 14.40 5.63 2.56
C ARG A 205 13.75 4.80 1.46
N LEU A 206 13.11 5.47 0.50
CA LEU A 206 12.38 4.86 -0.60
C LEU A 206 12.95 5.30 -1.94
N ASP A 207 12.78 4.45 -2.94
CA ASP A 207 12.85 4.84 -4.34
C ASP A 207 11.48 5.38 -4.75
N MET A 208 11.47 6.54 -5.36
CA MET A 208 10.26 7.18 -5.86
C MET A 208 10.29 7.19 -7.38
N HIS A 209 9.29 6.57 -7.99
CA HIS A 209 9.14 6.54 -9.44
C HIS A 209 7.76 7.09 -9.83
N ARG A 210 7.75 8.02 -10.78
CA ARG A 210 6.50 8.60 -11.29
C ARG A 210 6.29 8.17 -12.73
N GLU A 211 5.17 7.49 -12.98
CA GLU A 211 4.79 7.02 -14.30
C GLU A 211 3.27 7.18 -14.50
N ASN A 212 2.86 7.61 -15.69
CA ASN A 212 1.44 7.81 -16.04
C ASN A 212 0.64 8.55 -14.95
N ASN A 213 1.25 9.58 -14.35
CA ASN A 213 0.72 10.38 -13.24
C ASN A 213 0.60 9.65 -11.89
N ASN A 214 0.95 8.37 -11.79
CA ASN A 214 1.03 7.63 -10.54
C ASN A 214 2.42 7.76 -9.92
N LEU A 215 2.48 7.76 -8.58
CA LEU A 215 3.71 7.74 -7.81
C LEU A 215 3.88 6.38 -7.16
N THR A 216 4.92 5.65 -7.54
CA THR A 216 5.31 4.40 -6.89
C THR A 216 6.42 4.67 -5.89
N LEU A 217 6.17 4.29 -4.64
CA LEU A 217 7.13 4.30 -3.55
C LEU A 217 7.60 2.87 -3.33
N LYS A 218 8.91 2.62 -3.30
CA LYS A 218 9.49 1.30 -3.09
C LYS A 218 10.59 1.38 -2.04
N ARG A 219 10.57 0.47 -1.06
CA ARG A 219 11.61 0.40 -0.03
C ARG A 219 12.96 0.01 -0.67
N ARG A 220 14.04 0.69 -0.27
CA ARG A 220 15.39 0.43 -0.80
C ARG A 220 16.04 -0.82 -0.21
N TYR A 221 15.73 -1.15 1.06
CA TYR A 221 16.35 -2.28 1.78
C TYR A 221 15.31 -3.02 2.62
#